data_d0920fe5959e18f388e74fdc800a5b3b
#
_entry.id   d0920fe5959e18f388e74fdc800a5b3b
#
_cell.length_a   1.000
_cell.length_b   1.000
_cell.length_c   1.000
_cell.angle_alpha   90.00
_cell.angle_beta   90.00
_cell.angle_gamma   90.00
#
_symmetry.space_group_name_H-M   'P 1'
#
loop_
_entity.id
_entity.type
_entity.pdbx_description
1 polymer ?
#
loop_
_entity_poly.entity_id
_entity_poly.type
_entity_poly.pdbx_seq_one_letter_code
_entity_poly.pdbx_strand_id
1 'polypeptide(L)'
;MRVVFMGTPDIAATCLNKIIEKGYEIVGVYTQPDRPKNRGMKLAFSPVKEVAIAHDLPVFQPENFREEETVEQLRQLKPDVVAVVAYGRILPQKVLDIPEKGCINIHASLLPAYRGSAPYQWAVLDGLKETGVTAMYLCREMDAGDMIDTAKTPIGENETAGELLDRLAVLGAELLDKTLQGIEDGTVQSVPQDHSKATYAPMLDKTMCPIDFTKTAQQVHNHVRGMNPWPVATMELAGKRFKVYETALLSQSSTAAPGTVLGLSKQGLQLACGEGVIEIRVLQAEGGKRMAAPDYFRGHPLEL
;
A
#
# COMPACT_ATOMS: atom_id res chain seq x y z
N MET A 1 12.70 -11.19 24.37
CA MET A 1 13.37 -11.10 23.04
C MET A 1 13.53 -9.63 22.66
N ARG A 2 14.73 -9.19 22.28
CA ARG A 2 15.09 -7.82 21.91
C ARG A 2 14.73 -7.58 20.45
N VAL A 3 13.81 -6.65 20.19
CA VAL A 3 13.29 -6.36 18.87
C VAL A 3 13.79 -5.00 18.40
N VAL A 4 14.36 -4.93 17.19
CA VAL A 4 14.47 -3.69 16.43
C VAL A 4 13.33 -3.64 15.43
N PHE A 5 12.62 -2.53 15.37
CA PHE A 5 11.56 -2.29 14.41
C PHE A 5 12.02 -1.34 13.31
N MET A 6 11.74 -1.66 12.05
CA MET A 6 12.04 -0.80 10.89
C MET A 6 10.79 -0.56 10.07
N GLY A 7 10.34 0.69 9.98
CA GLY A 7 9.13 1.03 9.25
C GLY A 7 8.96 2.53 9.03
N THR A 8 8.02 2.93 8.17
CA THR A 8 7.82 4.36 7.86
C THR A 8 6.34 4.77 7.84
N PRO A 9 5.44 4.21 6.99
CA PRO A 9 4.07 4.69 6.84
C PRO A 9 3.11 4.14 7.90
N ASP A 10 1.84 4.51 7.78
CA ASP A 10 0.77 4.17 8.73
C ASP A 10 0.63 2.66 8.99
N ILE A 11 0.74 1.82 7.97
CA ILE A 11 0.73 0.35 8.15
C ILE A 11 1.84 -0.11 9.10
N ALA A 12 3.03 0.48 9.00
CA ALA A 12 4.13 0.17 9.90
C ALA A 12 3.89 0.71 11.31
N ALA A 13 3.29 1.90 11.44
CA ALA A 13 2.90 2.46 12.73
C ALA A 13 1.87 1.58 13.46
N THR A 14 0.90 1.03 12.73
CA THR A 14 -0.08 0.06 13.28
C THR A 14 0.62 -1.20 13.81
N CYS A 15 1.58 -1.74 13.05
CA CYS A 15 2.38 -2.89 13.48
C CYS A 15 3.25 -2.56 14.71
N LEU A 16 3.88 -1.37 14.76
CA LEU A 16 4.68 -0.93 15.89
C LEU A 16 3.81 -0.81 17.15
N ASN A 17 2.65 -0.16 17.07
CA ASN A 17 1.72 -0.07 18.19
C ASN A 17 1.34 -1.46 18.73
N LYS A 18 1.06 -2.42 17.85
CA LYS A 18 0.72 -3.79 18.26
C LYS A 18 1.81 -4.44 19.11
N ILE A 19 3.07 -4.38 18.67
CA ILE A 19 4.16 -5.00 19.42
C ILE A 19 4.51 -4.24 20.71
N ILE A 20 4.26 -2.92 20.77
CA ILE A 20 4.33 -2.14 22.02
C ILE A 20 3.26 -2.61 23.00
N GLU A 21 1.99 -2.71 22.57
CA GLU A 21 0.87 -3.20 23.40
C GLU A 21 1.10 -4.60 23.95
N LYS A 22 1.79 -5.44 23.18
CA LYS A 22 2.16 -6.81 23.59
C LYS A 22 3.35 -6.89 24.53
N GLY A 23 4.02 -5.77 24.78
CA GLY A 23 5.11 -5.67 25.75
C GLY A 23 6.45 -6.24 25.27
N TYR A 24 6.68 -6.30 23.95
CA TYR A 24 8.00 -6.66 23.41
C TYR A 24 9.07 -5.63 23.82
N GLU A 25 10.28 -6.07 24.08
CA GLU A 25 11.43 -5.21 24.36
C GLU A 25 11.94 -4.58 23.07
N ILE A 26 11.41 -3.39 22.71
CA ILE A 26 11.80 -2.66 21.52
C ILE A 26 13.02 -1.81 21.82
N VAL A 27 14.18 -2.24 21.33
CA VAL A 27 15.49 -1.62 21.63
C VAL A 27 15.87 -0.53 20.65
N GLY A 28 15.15 -0.38 19.55
CA GLY A 28 15.35 0.69 18.57
C GLY A 28 14.30 0.68 17.48
N VAL A 29 13.94 1.86 17.01
CA VAL A 29 12.99 2.08 15.92
C VAL A 29 13.70 2.83 14.79
N TYR A 30 13.79 2.22 13.63
CA TYR A 30 14.35 2.79 12.41
C TYR A 30 13.24 3.26 11.48
N THR A 31 13.34 4.50 11.03
CA THR A 31 12.39 5.07 10.08
C THR A 31 13.12 5.98 9.09
N GLN A 32 12.48 6.32 7.98
CA GLN A 32 13.09 7.23 7.01
C GLN A 32 13.31 8.63 7.60
N PRO A 33 14.33 9.36 7.14
CA PRO A 33 14.57 10.75 7.54
C PRO A 33 13.33 11.61 7.32
N ASP A 34 13.16 12.60 8.20
CA ASP A 34 12.09 13.59 8.08
C ASP A 34 12.17 14.33 6.75
N ARG A 35 11.04 14.50 6.08
CA ARG A 35 10.96 15.20 4.80
C ARG A 35 9.98 16.35 4.86
N PRO A 36 10.25 17.45 4.13
CA PRO A 36 9.28 18.52 3.97
C PRO A 36 7.97 17.97 3.37
N LYS A 37 6.85 18.23 4.03
CA LYS A 37 5.52 17.80 3.60
C LYS A 37 4.62 19.04 3.41
N ASN A 38 3.77 19.01 2.38
CA ASN A 38 2.82 20.07 2.05
C ASN A 38 3.43 21.39 1.53
N ARG A 39 2.54 22.32 1.08
CA ARG A 39 2.91 23.63 0.51
C ARG A 39 3.70 24.54 1.46
N GLY A 40 3.74 24.25 2.77
CA GLY A 40 4.46 25.04 3.78
C GLY A 40 5.87 24.53 4.09
N MET A 41 6.38 23.48 3.42
CA MET A 41 7.74 22.91 3.62
C MET A 41 8.08 22.60 5.10
N LYS A 42 7.07 22.40 5.95
CA LYS A 42 7.31 21.98 7.34
C LYS A 42 7.77 20.53 7.35
N LEU A 43 8.83 20.26 8.10
CA LEU A 43 9.29 18.90 8.37
C LEU A 43 8.16 18.12 9.05
N ALA A 44 7.75 17.03 8.45
CA ALA A 44 6.78 16.12 9.02
C ALA A 44 7.49 14.84 9.46
N PHE A 45 7.17 14.39 10.65
CA PHE A 45 7.61 13.08 11.13
C PHE A 45 6.92 11.98 10.36
N SER A 46 7.57 10.81 10.25
CA SER A 46 6.88 9.62 9.77
C SER A 46 5.88 9.13 10.83
N PRO A 47 4.79 8.46 10.45
CA PRO A 47 3.86 7.84 11.40
C PRO A 47 4.57 6.95 12.43
N VAL A 48 5.56 6.18 12.00
CA VAL A 48 6.38 5.34 12.90
C VAL A 48 7.18 6.18 13.91
N LYS A 49 7.75 7.32 13.48
CA LYS A 49 8.47 8.22 14.39
C LYS A 49 7.53 8.84 15.43
N GLU A 50 6.33 9.23 15.03
CA GLU A 50 5.33 9.78 15.96
C GLU A 50 4.97 8.77 17.05
N VAL A 51 4.73 7.49 16.68
CA VAL A 51 4.48 6.41 17.62
C VAL A 51 5.69 6.18 18.54
N ALA A 52 6.89 6.10 17.97
CA ALA A 52 8.10 5.84 18.77
C ALA A 52 8.37 6.92 19.81
N ILE A 53 8.20 8.20 19.44
CA ILE A 53 8.34 9.33 20.38
C ILE A 53 7.27 9.30 21.48
N ALA A 54 6.03 8.97 21.13
CA ALA A 54 4.93 8.89 22.10
C ALA A 54 5.14 7.79 23.17
N HIS A 55 6.00 6.81 22.88
CA HIS A 55 6.35 5.70 23.79
C HIS A 55 7.80 5.74 24.27
N ASP A 56 8.48 6.87 24.15
CA ASP A 56 9.88 7.08 24.58
C ASP A 56 10.87 6.05 24.01
N LEU A 57 10.61 5.53 22.80
CA LEU A 57 11.47 4.56 22.14
C LEU A 57 12.61 5.26 21.37
N PRO A 58 13.84 4.68 21.37
CA PRO A 58 14.97 5.23 20.61
C PRO A 58 14.67 5.23 19.10
N VAL A 59 14.81 6.41 18.45
CA VAL A 59 14.56 6.59 17.01
C VAL A 59 15.86 6.80 16.27
N PHE A 60 16.03 6.06 15.18
CA PHE A 60 17.17 6.14 14.26
C PHE A 60 16.67 6.43 12.85
N GLN A 61 17.30 7.41 12.18
CA GLN A 61 16.89 7.87 10.84
C GLN A 61 18.09 7.92 9.87
N PRO A 62 18.77 6.79 9.63
CA PRO A 62 19.91 6.79 8.72
C PRO A 62 19.46 7.01 7.27
N GLU A 63 20.26 7.72 6.50
CA GLU A 63 20.05 7.86 5.05
C GLU A 63 20.16 6.52 4.32
N ASN A 64 21.05 5.64 4.79
CA ASN A 64 21.27 4.31 4.26
C ASN A 64 22.14 3.47 5.23
N PHE A 65 22.40 2.21 4.89
CA PHE A 65 23.30 1.32 5.62
C PHE A 65 24.65 1.07 4.89
N ARG A 66 25.14 2.04 4.11
CA ARG A 66 26.43 1.94 3.45
C ARG A 66 27.59 2.18 4.41
N GLU A 67 27.39 3.18 5.27
CA GLU A 67 28.37 3.58 6.28
C GLU A 67 28.46 2.52 7.38
N GLU A 68 29.69 2.16 7.77
CA GLU A 68 29.91 1.14 8.80
C GLU A 68 29.40 1.60 10.18
N GLU A 69 29.48 2.89 10.46
CA GLU A 69 28.97 3.48 11.68
C GLU A 69 27.47 3.19 11.89
N THR A 70 26.68 3.32 10.82
CA THR A 70 25.22 3.03 10.86
C THR A 70 24.96 1.56 11.15
N VAL A 71 25.79 0.68 10.57
CA VAL A 71 25.66 -0.77 10.81
C VAL A 71 26.08 -1.14 12.22
N GLU A 72 27.17 -0.52 12.72
CA GLU A 72 27.67 -0.75 14.07
C GLU A 72 26.66 -0.23 15.12
N GLN A 73 26.02 0.89 14.88
CA GLN A 73 24.94 1.40 15.73
C GLN A 73 23.82 0.35 15.90
N LEU A 74 23.39 -0.30 14.80
CA LEU A 74 22.41 -1.39 14.87
C LEU A 74 22.95 -2.60 15.64
N ARG A 75 24.22 -2.97 15.41
CA ARG A 75 24.85 -4.11 16.10
C ARG A 75 24.95 -3.88 17.60
N GLN A 76 25.20 -2.63 18.05
CA GLN A 76 25.27 -2.29 19.47
C GLN A 76 23.93 -2.42 20.20
N LEU A 77 22.81 -2.31 19.47
CA LEU A 77 21.49 -2.58 20.04
C LEU A 77 21.28 -4.06 20.38
N LYS A 78 22.13 -4.98 19.85
CA LYS A 78 22.06 -6.42 20.05
C LYS A 78 20.64 -6.97 19.86
N PRO A 79 20.03 -6.76 18.69
CA PRO A 79 18.69 -7.29 18.44
C PRO A 79 18.73 -8.81 18.28
N ASP A 80 17.77 -9.50 18.89
CA ASP A 80 17.52 -10.91 18.61
C ASP A 80 16.83 -11.07 17.24
N VAL A 81 15.93 -10.15 16.92
CA VAL A 81 15.18 -10.11 15.65
C VAL A 81 15.02 -8.67 15.18
N VAL A 82 15.00 -8.48 13.86
CA VAL A 82 14.60 -7.20 13.21
C VAL A 82 13.27 -7.39 12.51
N ALA A 83 12.25 -6.65 12.93
CA ALA A 83 10.93 -6.64 12.31
C ALA A 83 10.84 -5.46 11.33
N VAL A 84 10.58 -5.74 10.06
CA VAL A 84 10.52 -4.76 8.98
C VAL A 84 9.11 -4.67 8.42
N VAL A 85 8.56 -3.47 8.30
CA VAL A 85 7.26 -3.23 7.68
C VAL A 85 7.34 -1.94 6.87
N ALA A 86 7.28 -2.05 5.55
CA ALA A 86 7.31 -0.90 4.64
C ALA A 86 8.39 0.16 5.01
N TYR A 87 9.59 -0.27 5.30
CA TYR A 87 10.70 0.63 5.67
C TYR A 87 11.15 1.51 4.51
N GLY A 88 11.05 1.00 3.27
CA GLY A 88 11.36 1.73 2.05
C GLY A 88 12.87 1.88 1.77
N ARG A 89 13.69 1.00 2.32
CA ARG A 89 15.13 0.88 2.05
C ARG A 89 15.51 -0.58 1.91
N ILE A 90 16.44 -0.86 1.00
CA ILE A 90 17.05 -2.18 0.87
C ILE A 90 18.04 -2.35 2.02
N LEU A 91 17.95 -3.47 2.73
CA LEU A 91 18.88 -3.85 3.79
C LEU A 91 20.02 -4.69 3.17
N PRO A 92 21.28 -4.25 3.27
CA PRO A 92 22.40 -5.04 2.77
C PRO A 92 22.63 -6.28 3.65
N GLN A 93 23.33 -7.29 3.11
CA GLN A 93 23.60 -8.56 3.78
C GLN A 93 24.19 -8.36 5.19
N LYS A 94 25.14 -7.44 5.34
CA LYS A 94 25.75 -7.11 6.63
C LYS A 94 24.77 -6.62 7.72
N VAL A 95 23.58 -6.16 7.32
CA VAL A 95 22.48 -5.81 8.25
C VAL A 95 21.61 -7.03 8.52
N LEU A 96 21.33 -7.83 7.48
CA LEU A 96 20.52 -9.04 7.61
C LEU A 96 21.17 -10.08 8.52
N ASP A 97 22.50 -10.09 8.60
CA ASP A 97 23.30 -11.03 9.40
C ASP A 97 23.45 -10.59 10.87
N ILE A 98 22.95 -9.42 11.29
CA ILE A 98 23.11 -8.93 12.66
C ILE A 98 22.22 -9.68 13.66
N PRO A 99 20.90 -9.82 13.45
CA PRO A 99 20.04 -10.48 14.41
C PRO A 99 20.16 -12.00 14.31
N GLU A 100 20.36 -12.68 15.44
CA GLU A 100 20.51 -14.14 15.48
C GLU A 100 19.27 -14.87 14.97
N LYS A 101 18.08 -14.32 15.24
CA LYS A 101 16.79 -14.87 14.80
C LYS A 101 16.33 -14.31 13.44
N GLY A 102 17.20 -13.57 12.74
CA GLY A 102 16.98 -13.05 11.40
C GLY A 102 16.17 -11.76 11.33
N CYS A 103 16.03 -11.28 10.11
CA CYS A 103 15.17 -10.13 9.76
C CYS A 103 13.87 -10.67 9.15
N ILE A 104 12.73 -10.27 9.68
CA ILE A 104 11.41 -10.64 9.16
C ILE A 104 10.72 -9.44 8.55
N ASN A 105 9.88 -9.68 7.54
CA ASN A 105 9.08 -8.64 6.89
C ASN A 105 7.61 -9.06 6.84
N ILE A 106 6.72 -8.07 7.05
CA ILE A 106 5.30 -8.21 6.75
C ILE A 106 5.04 -7.59 5.40
N HIS A 107 4.76 -8.43 4.40
CA HIS A 107 4.50 -8.03 3.04
C HIS A 107 3.00 -8.04 2.73
N ALA A 108 2.49 -6.99 2.07
CA ALA A 108 1.06 -6.77 1.85
C ALA A 108 0.55 -7.53 0.60
N SER A 109 0.91 -8.80 0.46
CA SER A 109 0.36 -9.74 -0.53
C SER A 109 0.44 -11.19 -0.04
N LEU A 110 -0.17 -12.09 -0.77
CA LEU A 110 0.03 -13.54 -0.64
C LEU A 110 1.19 -13.97 -1.53
N LEU A 111 2.41 -13.95 -0.96
CA LEU A 111 3.62 -14.37 -1.69
C LEU A 111 3.50 -15.83 -2.16
N PRO A 112 4.14 -16.20 -3.29
CA PRO A 112 5.11 -15.43 -4.08
C PRO A 112 4.50 -14.42 -5.06
N ALA A 113 3.18 -14.22 -5.08
CA ALA A 113 2.54 -13.24 -5.95
C ALA A 113 2.74 -11.81 -5.43
N TYR A 114 2.86 -10.85 -6.37
CA TYR A 114 2.96 -9.41 -6.08
C TYR A 114 4.15 -9.03 -5.19
N ARG A 115 5.36 -9.54 -5.49
CA ARG A 115 6.61 -9.01 -4.93
C ARG A 115 6.79 -7.55 -5.34
N GLY A 116 7.34 -6.70 -4.48
CA GLY A 116 7.63 -5.30 -4.81
C GLY A 116 6.86 -4.28 -3.98
N SER A 117 6.76 -3.06 -4.50
CA SER A 117 6.44 -1.88 -3.68
C SER A 117 4.95 -1.55 -3.54
N ALA A 118 4.09 -2.08 -4.42
CA ALA A 118 2.67 -1.72 -4.48
C ALA A 118 1.70 -2.93 -4.53
N PRO A 119 1.94 -4.01 -3.75
CA PRO A 119 1.23 -5.28 -3.89
C PRO A 119 -0.29 -5.15 -3.74
N TYR A 120 -0.78 -4.43 -2.72
CA TYR A 120 -2.20 -4.26 -2.46
C TYR A 120 -2.91 -3.42 -3.54
N GLN A 121 -2.21 -2.43 -4.10
CA GLN A 121 -2.77 -1.63 -5.20
C GLN A 121 -2.95 -2.47 -6.47
N TRP A 122 -1.94 -3.26 -6.82
CA TRP A 122 -2.02 -4.17 -7.97
C TRP A 122 -3.07 -5.26 -7.78
N ALA A 123 -3.25 -5.79 -6.57
CA ALA A 123 -4.32 -6.74 -6.29
C ALA A 123 -5.72 -6.14 -6.61
N VAL A 124 -5.93 -4.86 -6.31
CA VAL A 124 -7.18 -4.15 -6.65
C VAL A 124 -7.27 -3.83 -8.14
N LEU A 125 -6.18 -3.36 -8.76
CA LEU A 125 -6.11 -3.05 -10.20
C LEU A 125 -6.43 -4.28 -11.06
N ASP A 126 -5.87 -5.43 -10.68
CA ASP A 126 -6.09 -6.71 -11.37
C ASP A 126 -7.45 -7.35 -11.05
N GLY A 127 -8.21 -6.75 -10.13
CA GLY A 127 -9.55 -7.21 -9.78
C GLY A 127 -9.60 -8.52 -9.01
N LEU A 128 -8.56 -8.82 -8.22
CA LEU A 128 -8.56 -9.99 -7.36
C LEU A 128 -9.73 -9.95 -6.38
N LYS A 129 -10.23 -11.14 -6.02
CA LYS A 129 -11.31 -11.29 -5.03
C LYS A 129 -10.77 -11.54 -3.62
N GLU A 130 -9.50 -11.92 -3.49
CA GLU A 130 -8.81 -12.22 -2.23
C GLU A 130 -7.36 -11.74 -2.33
N THR A 131 -6.84 -11.24 -1.23
CA THR A 131 -5.43 -10.93 -1.00
C THR A 131 -5.08 -11.25 0.46
N GLY A 132 -3.98 -10.71 0.96
CA GLY A 132 -3.59 -10.91 2.36
C GLY A 132 -2.25 -10.29 2.68
N VAL A 133 -1.67 -10.79 3.75
CA VAL A 133 -0.32 -10.43 4.20
C VAL A 133 0.50 -11.70 4.39
N THR A 134 1.80 -11.60 4.15
CA THR A 134 2.75 -12.69 4.35
C THR A 134 3.86 -12.23 5.29
N ALA A 135 4.11 -12.99 6.35
CA ALA A 135 5.32 -12.89 7.14
C ALA A 135 6.40 -13.75 6.49
N MET A 136 7.57 -13.18 6.25
CA MET A 136 8.69 -13.88 5.62
C MET A 136 10.02 -13.44 6.20
N TYR A 137 11.05 -14.26 6.06
CA TYR A 137 12.43 -13.83 6.29
C TYR A 137 12.92 -12.95 5.13
N LEU A 138 13.64 -11.89 5.46
CA LEU A 138 14.31 -11.09 4.44
C LEU A 138 15.57 -11.79 3.92
N CYS A 139 15.79 -11.68 2.62
CA CYS A 139 17.01 -12.13 1.96
C CYS A 139 17.50 -11.02 1.01
N ARG A 140 18.58 -11.27 0.29
CA ARG A 140 19.16 -10.30 -0.64
C ARG A 140 18.24 -9.95 -1.81
N GLU A 141 17.45 -10.92 -2.27
CA GLU A 141 16.48 -10.73 -3.34
C GLU A 141 15.19 -10.13 -2.80
N MET A 142 14.60 -9.19 -3.55
CA MET A 142 13.40 -8.48 -3.14
C MET A 142 12.23 -9.45 -2.93
N ASP A 143 11.69 -9.47 -1.72
CA ASP A 143 10.51 -10.23 -1.28
C ASP A 143 10.57 -11.72 -1.66
N ALA A 144 11.77 -12.31 -1.72
CA ALA A 144 12.01 -13.68 -2.18
C ALA A 144 12.39 -14.68 -1.06
N GLY A 145 12.52 -14.22 0.17
CA GLY A 145 12.89 -15.08 1.31
C GLY A 145 11.79 -16.05 1.71
N ASP A 146 12.14 -16.98 2.58
CA ASP A 146 11.23 -18.04 3.02
C ASP A 146 10.03 -17.49 3.76
N MET A 147 8.85 -17.98 3.39
CA MET A 147 7.58 -17.60 4.03
C MET A 147 7.44 -18.30 5.37
N ILE A 148 7.00 -17.55 6.39
CA ILE A 148 6.75 -18.06 7.74
C ILE A 148 5.26 -18.36 7.90
N ASP A 149 4.40 -17.40 7.58
CA ASP A 149 2.96 -17.56 7.74
C ASP A 149 2.22 -16.55 6.83
N THR A 150 0.93 -16.78 6.61
CA THR A 150 0.08 -15.91 5.79
C THR A 150 -1.27 -15.70 6.44
N ALA A 151 -1.85 -14.52 6.25
CA ALA A 151 -3.23 -14.25 6.62
C ALA A 151 -3.99 -13.65 5.42
N LYS A 152 -5.14 -14.24 5.11
CA LYS A 152 -5.95 -13.90 3.93
C LYS A 152 -7.13 -13.01 4.28
N THR A 153 -7.56 -12.21 3.31
CA THR A 153 -8.75 -11.37 3.41
C THR A 153 -9.42 -11.19 2.04
N PRO A 154 -10.76 -11.15 1.94
CA PRO A 154 -11.41 -10.81 0.68
C PRO A 154 -11.19 -9.35 0.33
N ILE A 155 -11.28 -9.01 -0.96
CA ILE A 155 -11.32 -7.64 -1.46
C ILE A 155 -12.77 -7.32 -1.83
N GLY A 156 -13.32 -6.23 -1.24
CA GLY A 156 -14.67 -5.76 -1.53
C GLY A 156 -14.81 -5.26 -2.98
N GLU A 157 -16.00 -5.40 -3.57
CA GLU A 157 -16.23 -5.02 -4.97
C GLU A 157 -15.98 -3.54 -5.25
N ASN A 158 -16.30 -2.67 -4.30
CA ASN A 158 -16.10 -1.22 -4.40
C ASN A 158 -14.96 -0.72 -3.51
N GLU A 159 -14.26 -1.62 -2.81
CA GLU A 159 -13.20 -1.26 -1.88
C GLU A 159 -12.02 -0.64 -2.64
N THR A 160 -11.57 0.51 -2.16
CA THR A 160 -10.37 1.18 -2.68
C THR A 160 -9.09 0.55 -2.15
N ALA A 161 -7.99 0.78 -2.85
CA ALA A 161 -6.68 0.33 -2.37
C ALA A 161 -6.30 0.93 -1.00
N GLY A 162 -6.76 2.15 -0.71
CA GLY A 162 -6.56 2.77 0.61
C GLY A 162 -7.30 2.04 1.72
N GLU A 163 -8.60 1.78 1.54
CA GLU A 163 -9.42 1.03 2.51
C GLU A 163 -8.89 -0.39 2.72
N LEU A 164 -8.46 -1.05 1.63
CA LEU A 164 -7.81 -2.35 1.72
C LEU A 164 -6.52 -2.28 2.54
N LEU A 165 -5.67 -1.25 2.33
CA LEU A 165 -4.43 -1.07 3.09
C LEU A 165 -4.69 -0.92 4.59
N ASP A 166 -5.73 -0.17 4.98
CA ASP A 166 -6.10 0.00 6.39
C ASP A 166 -6.46 -1.35 7.04
N ARG A 167 -7.18 -2.22 6.34
CA ARG A 167 -7.47 -3.58 6.82
C ARG A 167 -6.24 -4.49 6.84
N LEU A 168 -5.39 -4.40 5.81
CA LEU A 168 -4.13 -5.14 5.76
C LEU A 168 -3.15 -4.71 6.86
N ALA A 169 -3.20 -3.44 7.30
CA ALA A 169 -2.41 -2.96 8.42
C ALA A 169 -2.76 -3.68 9.73
N VAL A 170 -4.05 -3.85 10.02
CA VAL A 170 -4.52 -4.59 11.20
C VAL A 170 -4.15 -6.08 11.09
N LEU A 171 -4.41 -6.68 9.93
CA LEU A 171 -4.10 -8.08 9.68
C LEU A 171 -2.59 -8.36 9.76
N GLY A 172 -1.77 -7.44 9.24
CA GLY A 172 -0.31 -7.50 9.31
C GLY A 172 0.23 -7.34 10.73
N ALA A 173 -0.40 -6.50 11.54
CA ALA A 173 -0.03 -6.32 12.94
C ALA A 173 -0.30 -7.59 13.76
N GLU A 174 -1.44 -8.25 13.55
CA GLU A 174 -1.74 -9.54 14.20
C GLU A 174 -0.78 -10.65 13.73
N LEU A 175 -0.47 -10.68 12.44
CA LEU A 175 0.47 -11.65 11.89
C LEU A 175 1.90 -11.43 12.40
N LEU A 176 2.33 -10.16 12.56
CA LEU A 176 3.62 -9.81 13.14
C LEU A 176 3.74 -10.30 14.59
N ASP A 177 2.73 -10.04 15.43
CA ASP A 177 2.69 -10.51 16.82
C ASP A 177 2.80 -12.03 16.88
N LYS A 178 1.96 -12.75 16.12
CA LYS A 178 2.01 -14.22 16.04
C LYS A 178 3.38 -14.73 15.59
N THR A 179 3.98 -14.08 14.60
CA THR A 179 5.29 -14.45 14.08
C THR A 179 6.40 -14.25 15.11
N LEU A 180 6.42 -13.10 15.79
CA LEU A 180 7.40 -12.80 16.83
C LEU A 180 7.28 -13.77 18.02
N GLN A 181 6.06 -14.09 18.43
CA GLN A 181 5.81 -15.08 19.48
C GLN A 181 6.33 -16.47 19.07
N GLY A 182 6.03 -16.92 17.86
CA GLY A 182 6.54 -18.19 17.36
C GLY A 182 8.06 -18.24 17.24
N ILE A 183 8.71 -17.11 16.89
CA ILE A 183 10.17 -16.99 16.87
C ILE A 183 10.74 -17.08 18.31
N GLU A 184 10.12 -16.44 19.28
CA GLU A 184 10.52 -16.49 20.68
C GLU A 184 10.42 -17.90 21.24
N ASP A 185 9.31 -18.59 20.96
CA ASP A 185 9.03 -19.96 21.40
C ASP A 185 9.81 -21.03 20.60
N GLY A 186 10.49 -20.64 19.50
CA GLY A 186 11.21 -21.58 18.63
C GLY A 186 10.29 -22.51 17.83
N THR A 187 9.04 -22.13 17.61
CA THR A 187 8.02 -22.95 16.92
C THR A 187 7.84 -22.58 15.45
N VAL A 188 8.47 -21.49 15.00
CA VAL A 188 8.38 -21.04 13.60
C VAL A 188 8.97 -22.09 12.66
N GLN A 189 8.20 -22.40 11.61
CA GLN A 189 8.69 -23.13 10.45
C GLN A 189 8.59 -22.24 9.24
N SER A 190 9.65 -22.16 8.45
CA SER A 190 9.62 -21.41 7.19
C SER A 190 9.64 -22.34 5.98
N VAL A 191 9.02 -21.88 4.90
CA VAL A 191 8.90 -22.63 3.64
C VAL A 191 9.47 -21.78 2.51
N PRO A 192 10.39 -22.31 1.68
CA PRO A 192 10.87 -21.63 0.50
C PRO A 192 9.73 -21.26 -0.45
N GLN A 193 9.83 -20.07 -1.06
CA GLN A 193 8.86 -19.65 -2.08
C GLN A 193 9.07 -20.43 -3.38
N ASP A 194 7.95 -20.78 -4.05
CA ASP A 194 7.98 -21.27 -5.43
C ASP A 194 8.21 -20.09 -6.39
N HIS A 195 9.47 -19.86 -6.76
CA HIS A 195 9.86 -18.73 -7.62
C HIS A 195 9.22 -18.77 -9.01
N SER A 196 8.76 -19.93 -9.49
CA SER A 196 8.07 -20.05 -10.79
C SER A 196 6.69 -19.37 -10.79
N LYS A 197 6.10 -19.15 -9.60
CA LYS A 197 4.82 -18.47 -9.39
C LYS A 197 4.94 -17.00 -8.99
N ALA A 198 6.16 -16.49 -8.93
CA ALA A 198 6.38 -15.10 -8.54
C ALA A 198 5.84 -14.13 -9.60
N THR A 199 5.08 -13.14 -9.14
CA THR A 199 4.67 -11.97 -9.92
C THR A 199 5.14 -10.70 -9.23
N TYR A 200 5.15 -9.58 -9.96
CA TYR A 200 5.74 -8.34 -9.47
C TYR A 200 4.73 -7.20 -9.48
N ALA A 201 4.77 -6.38 -8.44
CA ALA A 201 3.94 -5.21 -8.20
C ALA A 201 4.82 -3.95 -8.08
N PRO A 202 5.25 -3.36 -9.22
CA PRO A 202 6.08 -2.17 -9.21
C PRO A 202 5.32 -0.98 -8.61
N MET A 203 6.08 0.02 -8.16
CA MET A 203 5.49 1.27 -7.65
C MET A 203 4.64 1.93 -8.73
N LEU A 204 3.45 2.40 -8.36
CA LEU A 204 2.61 3.17 -9.25
C LEU A 204 3.21 4.56 -9.48
N ASP A 205 2.93 5.13 -10.64
CA ASP A 205 3.32 6.50 -10.98
C ASP A 205 2.20 7.27 -11.68
N LYS A 206 2.45 8.56 -11.92
CA LYS A 206 1.44 9.45 -12.51
C LYS A 206 1.14 9.17 -13.99
N THR A 207 2.00 8.45 -14.69
CA THR A 207 1.74 8.07 -16.09
C THR A 207 0.64 7.04 -16.22
N MET A 208 0.39 6.30 -15.12
CA MET A 208 -0.67 5.30 -15.02
C MET A 208 -2.04 5.89 -14.67
N CYS A 209 -2.13 7.19 -14.33
CA CYS A 209 -3.39 7.81 -13.89
C CYS A 209 -4.49 7.90 -14.98
N PRO A 210 -4.21 8.14 -16.28
CA PRO A 210 -5.25 8.29 -17.28
C PRO A 210 -6.12 7.03 -17.40
N ILE A 211 -7.44 7.22 -17.34
CA ILE A 211 -8.41 6.14 -17.55
C ILE A 211 -8.44 5.77 -19.02
N ASP A 212 -8.26 4.50 -19.32
CA ASP A 212 -8.45 3.93 -20.65
C ASP A 212 -9.87 3.36 -20.77
N PHE A 213 -10.77 4.14 -21.35
CA PHE A 213 -12.16 3.73 -21.57
C PHE A 213 -12.31 2.63 -22.63
N THR A 214 -11.27 2.27 -23.38
CA THR A 214 -11.31 1.11 -24.30
C THR A 214 -11.37 -0.22 -23.57
N LYS A 215 -11.05 -0.23 -22.28
CA LYS A 215 -11.17 -1.38 -21.39
C LYS A 215 -12.62 -1.65 -21.02
N THR A 216 -12.88 -2.81 -20.38
CA THR A 216 -14.22 -3.09 -19.83
C THR A 216 -14.56 -2.15 -18.67
N ALA A 217 -15.85 -1.92 -18.43
CA ALA A 217 -16.30 -1.11 -17.29
C ALA A 217 -15.74 -1.63 -15.95
N GLN A 218 -15.62 -2.97 -15.80
CA GLN A 218 -15.00 -3.58 -14.62
C GLN A 218 -13.53 -3.21 -14.48
N GLN A 219 -12.77 -3.22 -15.55
CA GLN A 219 -11.35 -2.83 -15.54
C GLN A 219 -11.18 -1.34 -15.24
N VAL A 220 -12.05 -0.49 -15.79
CA VAL A 220 -12.08 0.95 -15.47
C VAL A 220 -12.42 1.18 -13.99
N HIS A 221 -13.41 0.45 -13.47
CA HIS A 221 -13.76 0.51 -12.05
C HIS A 221 -12.60 0.09 -11.15
N ASN A 222 -11.94 -1.02 -11.47
CA ASN A 222 -10.77 -1.49 -10.76
C ASN A 222 -9.61 -0.49 -10.83
N HIS A 223 -9.41 0.15 -11.98
CA HIS A 223 -8.40 1.18 -12.15
C HIS A 223 -8.64 2.37 -11.21
N VAL A 224 -9.88 2.90 -11.17
CA VAL A 224 -10.22 4.02 -10.30
C VAL A 224 -10.01 3.68 -8.82
N ARG A 225 -10.54 2.56 -8.37
CA ARG A 225 -10.43 2.14 -6.95
C ARG A 225 -9.00 1.72 -6.57
N GLY A 226 -8.24 1.11 -7.48
CA GLY A 226 -6.83 0.74 -7.26
C GLY A 226 -5.87 1.93 -7.20
N MET A 227 -6.19 3.01 -7.90
CA MET A 227 -5.44 4.27 -7.86
C MET A 227 -5.82 5.18 -6.68
N ASN A 228 -6.84 4.87 -5.92
CA ASN A 228 -7.32 5.69 -4.80
C ASN A 228 -6.74 5.19 -3.47
N PRO A 229 -6.10 6.03 -2.64
CA PRO A 229 -6.06 7.50 -2.68
C PRO A 229 -4.90 8.11 -3.49
N TRP A 230 -3.97 7.33 -3.97
CA TRP A 230 -2.81 7.80 -4.73
C TRP A 230 -2.41 6.78 -5.81
N PRO A 231 -2.03 7.22 -7.02
CA PRO A 231 -1.88 8.60 -7.49
C PRO A 231 -3.17 9.28 -7.97
N VAL A 232 -4.31 8.61 -7.93
CA VAL A 232 -5.67 8.98 -8.35
C VAL A 232 -5.85 8.96 -9.87
N ALA A 233 -6.81 8.17 -10.32
CA ALA A 233 -7.18 8.07 -11.73
C ALA A 233 -7.63 9.42 -12.29
N THR A 234 -7.34 9.67 -13.58
CA THR A 234 -7.70 10.92 -14.25
C THR A 234 -8.43 10.67 -15.55
N MET A 235 -9.29 11.60 -15.95
CA MET A 235 -9.92 11.64 -17.27
C MET A 235 -9.88 13.06 -17.83
N GLU A 236 -9.98 13.15 -19.16
CA GLU A 236 -10.20 14.41 -19.85
C GLU A 236 -11.61 14.43 -20.44
N LEU A 237 -12.34 15.53 -20.25
CA LEU A 237 -13.68 15.71 -20.77
C LEU A 237 -13.87 17.18 -21.15
N ALA A 238 -14.32 17.44 -22.37
CA ALA A 238 -14.54 18.81 -22.93
C ALA A 238 -13.31 19.72 -22.67
N GLY A 239 -12.10 19.22 -22.91
CA GLY A 239 -10.84 19.96 -22.75
C GLY A 239 -10.44 20.27 -21.31
N LYS A 240 -11.14 19.69 -20.32
CA LYS A 240 -10.81 19.82 -18.89
C LYS A 240 -10.34 18.50 -18.31
N ARG A 241 -9.37 18.58 -17.39
CA ARG A 241 -8.85 17.41 -16.66
C ARG A 241 -9.55 17.26 -15.33
N PHE A 242 -9.91 16.01 -15.03
CA PHE A 242 -10.55 15.61 -13.76
C PHE A 242 -9.78 14.50 -13.10
N LYS A 243 -9.71 14.52 -11.78
CA LYS A 243 -9.43 13.35 -10.98
C LYS A 243 -10.73 12.62 -10.69
N VAL A 244 -10.70 11.29 -10.76
CA VAL A 244 -11.87 10.43 -10.53
C VAL A 244 -11.61 9.60 -9.26
N TYR A 245 -12.53 9.68 -8.32
CA TYR A 245 -12.37 9.03 -7.00
C TYR A 245 -13.33 7.88 -6.78
N GLU A 246 -14.52 7.94 -7.40
CA GLU A 246 -15.54 6.92 -7.19
C GLU A 246 -16.29 6.67 -8.49
N THR A 247 -16.53 5.39 -8.76
CA THR A 247 -17.30 4.93 -9.90
C THR A 247 -18.26 3.83 -9.49
N ALA A 248 -19.25 3.57 -10.33
CA ALA A 248 -20.11 2.39 -10.20
C ALA A 248 -20.30 1.72 -11.55
N LEU A 249 -20.42 0.40 -11.50
CA LEU A 249 -20.79 -0.41 -12.67
C LEU A 249 -22.28 -0.30 -12.89
N LEU A 250 -22.67 -0.14 -14.15
CA LEU A 250 -24.09 -0.19 -14.56
C LEU A 250 -24.35 -1.49 -15.32
N SER A 251 -25.52 -2.06 -15.10
CA SER A 251 -25.94 -3.31 -15.78
C SER A 251 -26.35 -3.12 -17.24
N GLN A 252 -26.25 -1.89 -17.77
CA GLN A 252 -26.57 -1.58 -19.16
C GLN A 252 -25.34 -1.76 -20.06
N SER A 253 -25.60 -2.06 -21.35
CA SER A 253 -24.61 -2.05 -22.43
C SER A 253 -24.77 -0.80 -23.30
N SER A 254 -23.71 -0.45 -24.02
CA SER A 254 -23.71 0.62 -24.99
C SER A 254 -22.96 0.21 -26.25
N THR A 255 -23.41 0.69 -27.40
CA THR A 255 -22.70 0.56 -28.68
C THR A 255 -21.97 1.84 -29.06
N ALA A 256 -22.00 2.87 -28.20
CA ALA A 256 -21.27 4.11 -28.41
C ALA A 256 -19.76 3.86 -28.28
N ALA A 257 -18.96 4.68 -28.93
CA ALA A 257 -17.51 4.61 -28.85
C ALA A 257 -17.05 4.77 -27.38
N PRO A 258 -16.00 4.04 -26.94
CA PRO A 258 -15.44 4.19 -25.60
C PRO A 258 -15.11 5.63 -25.23
N GLY A 259 -15.47 6.06 -24.03
CA GLY A 259 -15.32 7.44 -23.54
C GLY A 259 -16.46 8.38 -23.91
N THR A 260 -17.42 7.94 -24.74
CA THR A 260 -18.60 8.75 -25.05
C THR A 260 -19.48 8.95 -23.82
N VAL A 261 -19.86 10.19 -23.55
CA VAL A 261 -20.85 10.51 -22.49
C VAL A 261 -22.22 10.07 -22.95
N LEU A 262 -22.85 9.21 -22.18
CA LEU A 262 -24.19 8.69 -22.45
C LEU A 262 -25.29 9.50 -21.77
N GLY A 263 -24.95 10.19 -20.68
CA GLY A 263 -25.88 11.02 -19.94
C GLY A 263 -25.39 11.35 -18.53
N LEU A 264 -26.18 12.19 -17.86
CA LEU A 264 -25.99 12.54 -16.46
C LEU A 264 -27.21 12.07 -15.66
N SER A 265 -26.98 11.14 -14.75
CA SER A 265 -27.99 10.66 -13.82
C SER A 265 -28.02 11.51 -12.53
N LYS A 266 -28.93 11.18 -11.60
CA LYS A 266 -28.90 11.76 -10.26
C LYS A 266 -27.67 11.33 -9.43
N GLN A 267 -26.99 10.25 -9.84
CA GLN A 267 -25.88 9.64 -9.08
C GLN A 267 -24.53 9.93 -9.72
N GLY A 268 -24.46 10.12 -11.03
CA GLY A 268 -23.19 10.31 -11.70
C GLY A 268 -23.27 10.54 -13.19
N LEU A 269 -22.09 10.74 -13.79
CA LEU A 269 -21.89 10.88 -15.23
C LEU A 269 -21.63 9.49 -15.83
N GLN A 270 -22.45 9.11 -16.81
CA GLN A 270 -22.38 7.80 -17.46
C GLN A 270 -21.55 7.86 -18.73
N LEU A 271 -20.56 6.97 -18.85
CA LEU A 271 -19.68 6.85 -20.01
C LEU A 271 -19.66 5.41 -20.54
N ALA A 272 -19.60 5.31 -21.87
CA ALA A 272 -19.37 4.03 -22.53
C ALA A 272 -17.95 3.56 -22.30
N CYS A 273 -17.79 2.25 -22.04
CA CYS A 273 -16.51 1.55 -22.02
C CYS A 273 -16.39 0.63 -23.25
N GLY A 274 -15.23 0.00 -23.45
CA GLY A 274 -15.05 -1.01 -24.48
C GLY A 274 -16.07 -2.13 -24.37
N GLU A 275 -16.44 -2.45 -23.11
CA GLU A 275 -17.56 -3.34 -22.78
C GLU A 275 -18.26 -2.79 -21.52
N GLY A 276 -19.59 -2.59 -21.61
CA GLY A 276 -20.40 -2.07 -20.51
C GLY A 276 -20.34 -0.57 -20.34
N VAL A 277 -20.92 -0.08 -19.26
CA VAL A 277 -21.05 1.36 -18.92
C VAL A 277 -20.55 1.59 -17.50
N ILE A 278 -19.76 2.65 -17.35
CA ILE A 278 -19.28 3.13 -16.05
C ILE A 278 -19.99 4.43 -15.66
N GLU A 279 -20.34 4.58 -14.40
CA GLU A 279 -20.86 5.81 -13.83
C GLU A 279 -19.82 6.47 -12.93
N ILE A 280 -19.38 7.68 -13.28
CA ILE A 280 -18.47 8.49 -12.45
C ILE A 280 -19.30 9.21 -11.39
N ARG A 281 -19.10 8.87 -10.13
CA ARG A 281 -19.86 9.41 -9.00
C ARG A 281 -19.20 10.60 -8.35
N VAL A 282 -17.89 10.50 -8.09
CA VAL A 282 -17.13 11.54 -7.41
C VAL A 282 -15.91 11.91 -8.23
N LEU A 283 -15.77 13.20 -8.49
CA LEU A 283 -14.66 13.76 -9.26
C LEU A 283 -14.12 15.06 -8.65
N GLN A 284 -13.02 15.52 -9.20
CA GLN A 284 -12.42 16.82 -8.89
C GLN A 284 -11.87 17.44 -10.17
N ALA A 285 -12.41 18.58 -10.59
CA ALA A 285 -11.81 19.37 -11.66
C ALA A 285 -10.46 19.96 -11.21
N GLU A 286 -9.57 20.20 -12.15
CA GLU A 286 -8.28 20.84 -11.87
C GLU A 286 -8.50 22.19 -11.19
N GLY A 287 -7.78 22.43 -10.08
CA GLY A 287 -7.95 23.61 -9.23
C GLY A 287 -9.23 23.67 -8.40
N GLY A 288 -10.15 22.71 -8.58
CA GLY A 288 -11.42 22.63 -7.87
C GLY A 288 -11.42 21.81 -6.60
N LYS A 289 -12.61 21.60 -6.03
CA LYS A 289 -12.86 20.72 -4.89
C LYS A 289 -13.37 19.35 -5.36
N ARG A 290 -13.09 18.31 -4.58
CA ARG A 290 -13.71 17.00 -4.74
C ARG A 290 -15.21 17.11 -4.43
N MET A 291 -16.07 16.61 -5.33
CA MET A 291 -17.52 16.68 -5.20
C MET A 291 -18.23 15.59 -6.02
N ALA A 292 -19.53 15.42 -5.81
CA ALA A 292 -20.34 14.55 -6.66
C ALA A 292 -20.38 15.07 -8.10
N ALA A 293 -20.31 14.18 -9.08
CA ALA A 293 -20.33 14.53 -10.48
C ALA A 293 -21.61 15.31 -10.89
N PRO A 294 -22.83 14.94 -10.44
CA PRO A 294 -24.04 15.73 -10.74
C PRO A 294 -23.98 17.16 -10.22
N ASP A 295 -23.35 17.39 -9.07
CA ASP A 295 -23.23 18.74 -8.50
C ASP A 295 -22.27 19.61 -9.33
N TYR A 296 -21.17 19.02 -9.80
CA TYR A 296 -20.26 19.72 -10.69
C TYR A 296 -20.94 20.11 -12.00
N PHE A 297 -21.61 19.17 -12.67
CA PHE A 297 -22.23 19.40 -13.99
C PHE A 297 -23.51 20.22 -13.95
N ARG A 298 -24.15 20.40 -12.78
CA ARG A 298 -25.23 21.38 -12.59
C ARG A 298 -24.76 22.81 -12.81
N GLY A 299 -23.53 23.13 -12.37
CA GLY A 299 -22.90 24.43 -12.56
C GLY A 299 -22.09 24.55 -13.86
N HIS A 300 -21.84 23.44 -14.55
CA HIS A 300 -21.05 23.37 -15.78
C HIS A 300 -21.73 22.38 -16.74
N PRO A 301 -22.84 22.79 -17.37
CA PRO A 301 -23.59 21.93 -18.30
C PRO A 301 -22.69 21.35 -19.38
N LEU A 302 -22.87 20.06 -19.68
CA LEU A 302 -22.24 19.42 -20.84
C LEU A 302 -23.09 19.73 -22.10
N GLU A 303 -22.44 20.16 -23.13
CA GLU A 303 -23.02 20.12 -24.48
C GLU A 303 -22.90 18.66 -24.94
N LEU A 304 -24.01 17.92 -24.86
CA LEU A 304 -24.13 16.49 -25.25
C LEU A 304 -24.57 16.38 -26.68
#